data_d985d7332e23be86d771b36070fa3278
#
_entry.id   d985d7332e23be86d771b36070fa3278
#
_cell.length_a   1.000
_cell.length_b   1.000
_cell.length_c   1.000
_cell.angle_alpha   90.00
_cell.angle_beta   90.00
_cell.angle_gamma   90.00
#
_symmetry.space_group_name_H-M   'P 1'
#
loop_
_entity.id
_entity.type
_entity.pdbx_description
1 polymer ?
#
loop_
_entity_poly.entity_id
_entity_poly.type
_entity_poly.pdbx_seq_one_letter_code
_entity_poly.pdbx_strand_id
1 'polypeptide(L)'
;MHYLNKKAFLISLVTLLMASTVMAQQKLIPFVEWKKSNPNWDWGDTSQAAYVGARCSSLFLATSSFFTANPINPEDGPRGFEMLISSTTFHIVSEKLSKNRGMSDEVISSRKSALLDVYLNNLKENRRLHNNLFHEPIFGDMSFCKQTEPLFKELFKTLK
;
A
#
# COMPACT_ATOMS: atom_id res chain seq x y z
N MET A 1 19.91 22.69 -48.38
CA MET A 1 19.06 23.16 -47.24
C MET A 1 18.44 21.98 -46.50
N HIS A 2 19.20 21.13 -45.78
CA HIS A 2 18.64 19.96 -45.05
C HIS A 2 19.47 19.55 -43.82
N TYR A 3 20.08 20.51 -43.09
CA TYR A 3 20.94 20.18 -41.91
C TYR A 3 20.37 20.65 -40.55
N LEU A 4 19.21 21.29 -40.51
CA LEU A 4 18.68 21.92 -39.29
C LEU A 4 17.76 21.01 -38.43
N ASN A 5 17.31 19.86 -38.95
CA ASN A 5 16.30 19.06 -38.24
C ASN A 5 16.84 17.91 -37.38
N LYS A 6 18.13 17.54 -37.48
CA LYS A 6 18.67 16.41 -36.70
C LYS A 6 18.99 16.78 -35.25
N LYS A 7 19.39 18.02 -34.99
CA LYS A 7 19.71 18.46 -33.61
C LYS A 7 18.45 18.70 -32.76
N ALA A 8 17.38 19.17 -33.33
CA ALA A 8 16.11 19.37 -32.63
C ALA A 8 15.46 18.04 -32.23
N PHE A 9 15.60 17.01 -33.08
CA PHE A 9 15.05 15.67 -32.78
C PHE A 9 15.79 14.95 -31.65
N LEU A 10 17.12 15.11 -31.56
CA LEU A 10 17.94 14.52 -30.50
C LEU A 10 17.68 15.17 -29.13
N ILE A 11 17.45 16.47 -29.08
CA ILE A 11 17.14 17.18 -27.82
C ILE A 11 15.76 16.78 -27.30
N SER A 12 14.78 16.61 -28.19
CA SER A 12 13.43 16.16 -27.81
C SER A 12 13.42 14.72 -27.28
N LEU A 13 14.26 13.82 -27.79
CA LEU A 13 14.35 12.43 -27.36
C LEU A 13 15.02 12.30 -25.98
N VAL A 14 16.02 13.13 -25.70
CA VAL A 14 16.73 13.14 -24.40
C VAL A 14 15.84 13.68 -23.27
N THR A 15 15.00 14.69 -23.56
CA THR A 15 14.05 15.22 -22.57
C THR A 15 12.91 14.24 -22.26
N LEU A 16 12.48 13.41 -23.22
CA LEU A 16 11.49 12.36 -22.96
C LEU A 16 12.03 11.21 -22.10
N LEU A 17 13.31 10.88 -22.23
CA LEU A 17 13.97 9.83 -21.43
C LEU A 17 14.25 10.25 -19.98
N MET A 18 14.36 11.54 -19.70
CA MET A 18 14.57 12.05 -18.34
C MET A 18 13.27 12.17 -17.52
N ALA A 19 12.10 12.16 -18.18
CA ALA A 19 10.80 12.24 -17.49
C ALA A 19 10.35 10.91 -16.87
N SER A 20 11.00 9.80 -17.20
CA SER A 20 10.59 8.45 -16.76
C SER A 20 11.31 7.96 -15.49
N THR A 21 12.22 8.72 -14.89
CA THR A 21 13.05 8.24 -13.77
C THR A 21 12.78 8.93 -12.43
N VAL A 22 11.77 9.76 -12.33
CA VAL A 22 11.36 10.34 -11.03
C VAL A 22 10.00 9.78 -10.61
N MET A 23 9.83 8.48 -10.63
CA MET A 23 9.01 7.82 -9.62
C MET A 23 9.89 7.81 -8.35
N ALA A 24 9.95 8.96 -7.69
CA ALA A 24 10.52 9.04 -6.36
C ALA A 24 9.91 7.89 -5.56
N GLN A 25 10.75 6.98 -5.07
CA GLN A 25 10.34 5.91 -4.17
C GLN A 25 9.52 6.58 -3.07
N GLN A 26 8.21 6.44 -3.15
CA GLN A 26 7.31 7.10 -2.21
C GLN A 26 7.60 6.49 -0.84
N LYS A 27 8.38 7.22 -0.03
CA LYS A 27 8.79 6.74 1.29
C LYS A 27 7.53 6.47 2.11
N LEU A 28 7.42 5.26 2.60
CA LEU A 28 6.32 4.90 3.48
C LEU A 28 6.39 5.77 4.75
N ILE A 29 5.38 6.60 4.97
CA ILE A 29 5.22 7.33 6.23
C ILE A 29 4.55 6.37 7.23
N PRO A 30 5.21 6.00 8.34
CA PRO A 30 4.60 5.12 9.35
C PRO A 30 3.24 5.65 9.84
N PHE A 31 2.33 4.77 10.21
CA PHE A 31 1.03 5.21 10.73
C PHE A 31 1.14 6.13 11.95
N VAL A 32 2.15 5.92 12.79
CA VAL A 32 2.40 6.80 13.94
C VAL A 32 2.68 8.24 13.51
N GLU A 33 3.49 8.44 12.47
CA GLU A 33 3.79 9.77 11.92
C GLU A 33 2.59 10.33 11.16
N TRP A 34 1.89 9.48 10.39
CA TRP A 34 0.66 9.89 9.70
C TRP A 34 -0.40 10.40 10.69
N LYS A 35 -0.60 9.73 11.82
CA LYS A 35 -1.51 10.18 12.89
C LYS A 35 -1.10 11.52 13.47
N LYS A 36 0.20 11.75 13.70
CA LYS A 36 0.70 13.06 14.16
C LYS A 36 0.40 14.18 13.17
N SER A 37 0.49 13.88 11.86
CA SER A 37 0.18 14.84 10.80
C SER A 37 -1.32 15.04 10.58
N ASN A 38 -2.15 14.19 11.17
CA ASN A 38 -3.61 14.25 11.11
C ASN A 38 -4.19 14.23 12.53
N PRO A 39 -3.98 15.27 13.35
CA PRO A 39 -4.33 15.27 14.78
C PRO A 39 -5.84 15.15 15.02
N ASN A 40 -6.65 15.58 14.04
CA ASN A 40 -8.12 15.50 14.09
C ASN A 40 -8.66 14.23 13.44
N TRP A 41 -7.79 13.21 13.30
CA TRP A 41 -8.23 11.96 12.69
C TRP A 41 -9.31 11.28 13.53
N ASP A 42 -10.38 10.88 12.86
CA ASP A 42 -11.54 10.24 13.46
C ASP A 42 -12.02 9.08 12.56
N TRP A 43 -12.46 8.01 13.19
CA TRP A 43 -13.10 6.88 12.50
C TRP A 43 -14.42 7.25 11.81
N GLY A 44 -15.09 8.31 12.27
CA GLY A 44 -16.27 8.87 11.61
C GLY A 44 -15.96 9.52 10.27
N ASP A 45 -14.72 9.94 10.02
CA ASP A 45 -14.29 10.41 8.70
C ASP A 45 -14.07 9.23 7.77
N THR A 46 -15.03 9.01 6.87
CA THR A 46 -15.01 7.92 5.88
C THR A 46 -13.80 7.97 4.97
N SER A 47 -13.16 9.13 4.75
CA SER A 47 -11.96 9.23 3.93
C SER A 47 -10.73 8.69 4.64
N GLN A 48 -10.62 8.99 5.91
CA GLN A 48 -9.53 8.51 6.74
C GLN A 48 -9.67 7.00 6.99
N ALA A 49 -10.88 6.54 7.29
CA ALA A 49 -11.18 5.12 7.40
C ALA A 49 -10.89 4.36 6.09
N ALA A 50 -11.28 4.90 4.94
CA ALA A 50 -10.95 4.32 3.62
C ALA A 50 -9.44 4.26 3.37
N TYR A 51 -8.69 5.32 3.72
CA TYR A 51 -7.23 5.35 3.58
C TYR A 51 -6.55 4.31 4.47
N VAL A 52 -6.95 4.21 5.75
CA VAL A 52 -6.44 3.20 6.68
C VAL A 52 -6.74 1.80 6.15
N GLY A 53 -7.96 1.56 5.70
CA GLY A 53 -8.35 0.28 5.12
C GLY A 53 -7.51 -0.10 3.90
N ALA A 54 -7.26 0.84 2.99
CA ALA A 54 -6.41 0.60 1.81
C ALA A 54 -4.97 0.27 2.21
N ARG A 55 -4.40 0.99 3.19
CA ARG A 55 -3.04 0.71 3.71
C ARG A 55 -2.95 -0.66 4.36
N CYS A 56 -3.86 -0.98 5.29
CA CYS A 56 -3.86 -2.27 5.99
C CYS A 56 -4.10 -3.43 5.03
N SER A 57 -5.02 -3.28 4.07
CA SER A 57 -5.21 -4.27 3.00
C SER A 57 -3.91 -4.54 2.23
N SER A 58 -3.22 -3.48 1.79
CA SER A 58 -1.98 -3.61 1.02
C SER A 58 -0.85 -4.22 1.83
N LEU A 59 -0.71 -3.85 3.12
CA LEU A 59 0.27 -4.44 4.02
C LEU A 59 0.04 -5.94 4.23
N PHE A 60 -1.19 -6.34 4.54
CA PHE A 60 -1.52 -7.74 4.76
C PHE A 60 -1.36 -8.57 3.48
N LEU A 61 -1.73 -8.01 2.30
CA LEU A 61 -1.53 -8.67 1.02
C LEU A 61 -0.04 -8.86 0.70
N ALA A 62 0.77 -7.81 0.88
CA ALA A 62 2.21 -7.88 0.69
C ALA A 62 2.84 -8.94 1.59
N THR A 63 2.47 -8.96 2.88
CA THR A 63 3.01 -9.92 3.85
C THR A 63 2.55 -11.35 3.54
N SER A 64 1.28 -11.54 3.18
CA SER A 64 0.75 -12.83 2.70
C SER A 64 1.58 -13.37 1.54
N SER A 65 1.86 -12.52 0.55
CA SER A 65 2.66 -12.90 -0.63
C SER A 65 4.06 -13.37 -0.25
N PHE A 66 4.69 -12.75 0.76
CA PHE A 66 6.00 -13.18 1.25
C PHE A 66 5.94 -14.55 1.91
N PHE A 67 4.97 -14.81 2.77
CA PHE A 67 4.82 -16.09 3.45
C PHE A 67 4.47 -17.23 2.50
N THR A 68 3.68 -16.96 1.46
CA THR A 68 3.29 -18.00 0.49
C THR A 68 4.35 -18.27 -0.56
N ALA A 69 5.08 -17.24 -1.01
CA ALA A 69 6.10 -17.40 -2.04
C ALA A 69 7.43 -17.98 -1.52
N ASN A 70 7.76 -17.74 -0.25
CA ASN A 70 9.02 -18.16 0.36
C ASN A 70 8.78 -18.65 1.80
N PRO A 71 8.04 -19.74 2.00
CA PRO A 71 7.82 -20.28 3.32
C PRO A 71 9.15 -20.74 3.93
N ILE A 72 9.48 -20.24 5.12
CA ILE A 72 10.68 -20.62 5.87
C ILE A 72 10.30 -21.71 6.88
N ASN A 73 9.08 -21.61 7.42
CA ASN A 73 8.54 -22.51 8.41
C ASN A 73 7.22 -23.14 7.95
N PRO A 74 6.84 -24.32 8.46
CA PRO A 74 5.55 -24.95 8.13
C PRO A 74 4.32 -24.06 8.45
N GLU A 75 4.46 -23.13 9.40
CA GLU A 75 3.40 -22.23 9.81
C GLU A 75 3.21 -21.01 8.88
N ASP A 76 4.16 -20.77 7.98
CA ASP A 76 4.11 -19.57 7.13
C ASP A 76 2.95 -19.63 6.12
N GLY A 77 2.60 -20.81 5.62
CA GLY A 77 1.45 -20.99 4.75
C GLY A 77 0.12 -20.61 5.45
N PRO A 78 -0.22 -21.19 6.60
CA PRO A 78 -1.39 -20.79 7.39
C PRO A 78 -1.39 -19.30 7.76
N ARG A 79 -0.26 -18.74 8.21
CA ARG A 79 -0.14 -17.29 8.51
C ARG A 79 -0.39 -16.42 7.28
N GLY A 80 0.16 -16.81 6.13
CA GLY A 80 -0.09 -16.12 4.88
C GLY A 80 -1.56 -16.10 4.50
N PHE A 81 -2.26 -17.21 4.70
CA PHE A 81 -3.70 -17.31 4.45
C PHE A 81 -4.53 -16.43 5.39
N GLU A 82 -4.22 -16.40 6.69
CA GLU A 82 -4.88 -15.50 7.64
C GLU A 82 -4.70 -14.04 7.25
N MET A 83 -3.51 -13.65 6.83
CA MET A 83 -3.25 -12.29 6.36
C MET A 83 -4.00 -11.97 5.06
N LEU A 84 -4.18 -12.94 4.17
CA LEU A 84 -5.00 -12.75 2.97
C LEU A 84 -6.47 -12.49 3.33
N ILE A 85 -7.03 -13.21 4.31
CA ILE A 85 -8.39 -12.98 4.81
C ILE A 85 -8.51 -11.57 5.40
N SER A 86 -7.58 -11.16 6.26
CA SER A 86 -7.55 -9.81 6.84
C SER A 86 -7.44 -8.74 5.73
N SER A 87 -6.55 -8.94 4.75
CA SER A 87 -6.42 -8.06 3.58
C SER A 87 -7.74 -7.89 2.85
N THR A 88 -8.45 -8.99 2.59
CA THR A 88 -9.74 -8.97 1.89
C THR A 88 -10.79 -8.17 2.66
N THR A 89 -10.88 -8.35 3.98
CA THR A 89 -11.81 -7.59 4.84
C THR A 89 -11.55 -6.09 4.74
N PHE A 90 -10.30 -5.67 4.95
CA PHE A 90 -9.91 -4.27 4.84
C PHE A 90 -10.14 -3.70 3.44
N HIS A 91 -9.88 -4.50 2.40
CA HIS A 91 -10.09 -4.08 1.01
C HIS A 91 -11.56 -3.76 0.72
N ILE A 92 -12.47 -4.70 1.02
CA ILE A 92 -13.90 -4.54 0.73
C ILE A 92 -14.46 -3.30 1.45
N VAL A 93 -14.12 -3.12 2.72
CA VAL A 93 -14.57 -1.94 3.49
C VAL A 93 -13.99 -0.66 2.90
N SER A 94 -12.70 -0.62 2.64
CA SER A 94 -12.02 0.56 2.06
C SER A 94 -12.59 0.94 0.69
N GLU A 95 -12.80 -0.04 -0.16
CA GLU A 95 -13.38 0.15 -1.49
C GLU A 95 -14.79 0.73 -1.40
N LYS A 96 -15.66 0.15 -0.56
CA LYS A 96 -17.03 0.64 -0.35
C LYS A 96 -17.06 2.07 0.16
N LEU A 97 -16.23 2.39 1.17
CA LEU A 97 -16.12 3.75 1.69
C LEU A 97 -15.61 4.74 0.63
N SER A 98 -14.66 4.32 -0.21
CA SER A 98 -14.12 5.14 -1.30
C SER A 98 -15.18 5.40 -2.40
N LYS A 99 -15.93 4.37 -2.79
CA LYS A 99 -17.04 4.48 -3.77
C LYS A 99 -18.17 5.36 -3.25
N ASN A 100 -18.52 5.28 -2.00
CA ASN A 100 -19.54 6.14 -1.38
C ASN A 100 -19.15 7.64 -1.42
N ARG A 101 -17.86 7.92 -1.64
CA ARG A 101 -17.32 9.28 -1.83
C ARG A 101 -17.14 9.66 -3.30
N GLY A 102 -17.61 8.85 -4.24
CA GLY A 102 -17.54 9.11 -5.68
C GLY A 102 -16.17 8.81 -6.31
N MET A 103 -15.30 8.05 -5.65
CA MET A 103 -14.03 7.63 -6.28
C MET A 103 -14.32 6.59 -7.35
N SER A 104 -13.67 6.73 -8.52
CA SER A 104 -13.75 5.72 -9.57
C SER A 104 -12.93 4.47 -9.25
N ASP A 105 -13.26 3.35 -9.88
CA ASP A 105 -12.57 2.07 -9.70
C ASP A 105 -11.09 2.17 -10.10
N GLU A 106 -10.76 2.97 -11.13
CA GLU A 106 -9.37 3.20 -11.57
C GLU A 106 -8.55 3.90 -10.48
N VAL A 107 -9.12 4.92 -9.82
CA VAL A 107 -8.44 5.67 -8.75
C VAL A 107 -8.22 4.78 -7.54
N ILE A 108 -9.22 3.97 -7.17
CA ILE A 108 -9.12 3.02 -6.04
C ILE A 108 -8.05 1.96 -6.33
N SER A 109 -8.08 1.36 -7.53
CA SER A 109 -7.12 0.33 -7.96
C SER A 109 -5.70 0.87 -8.03
N SER A 110 -5.50 2.05 -8.64
CA SER A 110 -4.18 2.70 -8.74
C SER A 110 -3.59 3.00 -7.36
N ARG A 111 -4.40 3.53 -6.44
CA ARG A 111 -3.97 3.80 -5.06
C ARG A 111 -3.57 2.52 -4.32
N LYS A 112 -4.37 1.46 -4.45
CA LYS A 112 -4.08 0.16 -3.85
C LYS A 112 -2.78 -0.44 -4.39
N SER A 113 -2.58 -0.40 -5.71
CA SER A 113 -1.36 -0.89 -6.36
C SER A 113 -0.13 -0.14 -5.87
N ALA A 114 -0.18 1.19 -5.81
CA ALA A 114 0.93 2.00 -5.32
C ALA A 114 1.28 1.68 -3.85
N LEU A 115 0.28 1.50 -2.99
CA LEU A 115 0.50 1.09 -1.59
C LEU A 115 1.09 -0.31 -1.48
N LEU A 116 0.61 -1.25 -2.31
CA LEU A 116 1.13 -2.62 -2.34
C LEU A 116 2.61 -2.63 -2.74
N ASP A 117 2.99 -1.89 -3.78
CA ASP A 117 4.38 -1.79 -4.23
C ASP A 117 5.30 -1.20 -3.15
N VAL A 118 4.82 -0.17 -2.45
CA VAL A 118 5.55 0.44 -1.33
C VAL A 118 5.79 -0.60 -0.22
N TYR A 119 4.77 -1.37 0.17
CA TYR A 119 4.93 -2.39 1.21
C TYR A 119 5.81 -3.56 0.76
N LEU A 120 5.65 -4.04 -0.47
CA LEU A 120 6.50 -5.09 -1.03
C LEU A 120 7.98 -4.69 -1.04
N ASN A 121 8.28 -3.44 -1.42
CA ASN A 121 9.64 -2.94 -1.43
C ASN A 121 10.22 -2.79 -0.01
N ASN A 122 9.43 -2.30 0.95
CA ASN A 122 9.87 -2.22 2.36
C ASN A 122 10.10 -3.60 2.97
N LEU A 123 9.24 -4.58 2.72
CA LEU A 123 9.42 -5.97 3.18
C LEU A 123 10.69 -6.60 2.60
N LYS A 124 10.95 -6.41 1.29
CA LYS A 124 12.19 -6.88 0.64
C LYS A 124 13.43 -6.25 1.29
N GLU A 125 13.40 -4.93 1.51
CA GLU A 125 14.51 -4.21 2.08
C GLU A 125 14.75 -4.60 3.54
N ASN A 126 13.69 -4.71 4.35
CA ASN A 126 13.79 -5.21 5.72
C ASN A 126 14.43 -6.62 5.78
N ARG A 127 13.99 -7.51 4.88
CA ARG A 127 14.59 -8.85 4.76
C ARG A 127 16.06 -8.78 4.42
N ARG A 128 16.43 -7.94 3.45
CA ARG A 128 17.79 -7.77 2.98
C ARG A 128 18.72 -7.18 4.03
N LEU A 129 18.27 -6.13 4.76
CA LEU A 129 19.11 -5.39 5.71
C LEU A 129 19.13 -6.01 7.10
N HIS A 130 18.01 -6.55 7.55
CA HIS A 130 17.80 -6.95 8.94
C HIS A 130 17.54 -8.44 9.11
N ASN A 131 17.48 -9.20 8.01
CA ASN A 131 17.03 -10.60 8.01
C ASN A 131 15.69 -10.79 8.74
N ASN A 132 14.86 -9.75 8.76
CA ASN A 132 13.57 -9.70 9.42
C ASN A 132 12.58 -8.90 8.56
N LEU A 133 11.41 -9.47 8.26
CA LEU A 133 10.37 -8.78 7.51
C LEU A 133 9.74 -7.63 8.34
N PHE A 134 9.58 -7.86 9.64
CA PHE A 134 8.88 -6.98 10.55
C PHE A 134 9.82 -6.00 11.27
N HIS A 135 10.67 -5.32 10.52
CA HIS A 135 11.41 -4.16 11.00
C HIS A 135 10.61 -2.87 10.72
N GLU A 136 10.94 -1.75 11.39
CA GLU A 136 10.26 -0.48 11.12
C GLU A 136 10.45 -0.02 9.65
N PRO A 137 9.45 0.62 9.04
CA PRO A 137 8.14 1.01 9.60
C PRO A 137 7.07 -0.09 9.57
N ILE A 138 7.37 -1.26 9.02
CA ILE A 138 6.40 -2.37 8.82
C ILE A 138 5.85 -2.87 10.16
N PHE A 139 6.69 -2.97 11.19
CA PHE A 139 6.26 -3.45 12.51
C PHE A 139 5.19 -2.55 13.12
N GLY A 140 5.41 -1.23 13.10
CA GLY A 140 4.45 -0.26 13.61
C GLY A 140 3.13 -0.26 12.84
N ASP A 141 3.19 -0.33 11.52
CA ASP A 141 2.01 -0.40 10.66
C ASP A 141 1.23 -1.71 10.87
N MET A 142 1.93 -2.85 11.01
CA MET A 142 1.31 -4.14 11.29
C MET A 142 0.58 -4.12 12.62
N SER A 143 1.20 -3.60 13.67
CA SER A 143 0.61 -3.45 15.00
C SER A 143 -0.67 -2.60 14.94
N PHE A 144 -0.62 -1.46 14.25
CA PHE A 144 -1.78 -0.59 14.08
C PHE A 144 -2.92 -1.29 13.32
N CYS A 145 -2.62 -1.95 12.21
CA CYS A 145 -3.61 -2.67 11.41
C CYS A 145 -4.27 -3.81 12.21
N LYS A 146 -3.48 -4.55 12.99
CA LYS A 146 -4.03 -5.60 13.87
C LYS A 146 -4.97 -5.03 14.94
N GLN A 147 -4.64 -3.89 15.54
CA GLN A 147 -5.50 -3.22 16.52
C GLN A 147 -6.81 -2.71 15.92
N THR A 148 -6.80 -2.33 14.65
CA THR A 148 -7.99 -1.80 13.96
C THR A 148 -8.83 -2.89 13.28
N GLU A 149 -8.31 -4.09 13.13
CA GLU A 149 -8.98 -5.20 12.45
C GLU A 149 -10.38 -5.52 13.00
N PRO A 150 -10.63 -5.56 14.32
CA PRO A 150 -11.98 -5.78 14.86
C PRO A 150 -12.99 -4.75 14.37
N LEU A 151 -12.62 -3.47 14.30
CA LEU A 151 -13.48 -2.41 13.80
C LEU A 151 -13.85 -2.63 12.33
N PHE A 152 -12.87 -3.00 11.49
CA PHE A 152 -13.13 -3.28 10.08
C PHE A 152 -13.98 -4.54 9.88
N LYS A 153 -13.88 -5.54 10.73
CA LYS A 153 -14.78 -6.70 10.75
C LYS A 153 -16.22 -6.30 11.06
N GLU A 154 -16.44 -5.39 12.00
CA GLU A 154 -17.79 -4.87 12.28
C GLU A 154 -18.32 -4.04 11.12
N LEU A 155 -17.53 -3.12 10.57
CA LEU A 155 -17.91 -2.36 9.37
C LEU A 155 -18.26 -3.28 8.20
N PHE A 156 -17.50 -4.34 7.99
CA PHE A 156 -17.77 -5.34 6.93
C PHE A 156 -19.15 -5.99 7.09
N LYS A 157 -19.57 -6.30 8.33
CA LYS A 157 -20.91 -6.87 8.60
C LYS A 157 -22.03 -5.90 8.25
N THR A 158 -21.83 -4.60 8.44
CA THR A 158 -22.83 -3.56 8.16
C THR A 158 -22.95 -3.22 6.67
N LEU A 159 -21.97 -3.60 5.87
CA LEU A 159 -21.95 -3.32 4.42
C LEU A 159 -22.66 -4.38 3.56
N LYS A 160 -23.13 -5.46 4.18
CA LYS A 160 -23.94 -6.48 3.52
C LYS A 160 -25.38 -5.99 3.40
#